data_8df44f8be180549019950fa7e6283967
#
_entry.id   8df44f8be180549019950fa7e6283967
#
_cell.length_a   1.000
_cell.length_b   1.000
_cell.length_c   1.000
_cell.angle_alpha   90.00
_cell.angle_beta   90.00
_cell.angle_gamma   90.00
#
_symmetry.space_group_name_H-M   'P 1'
#
loop_
_entity.id
_entity.type
_entity.pdbx_description
1 polymer ?
#
loop_
_entity_poly.entity_id
_entity_poly.type
_entity_poly.pdbx_seq_one_letter_code
_entity_poly.pdbx_strand_id
1 'polypeptide(L)'
;MLNPQDHSLPKGLDSSAKSIANTGFNTDTSYKLGRKLVQELIDSGIPVHNQNFLNYRNVSKEQAFELIGMKLSGWVVLYMDINGKPFLHDGQPFYRLKPDAGQLTGHDAPKYLTKKGAGNRPYFSPFLEAKHISEVRDVIITEGEKKTDCLTLHGFPTIGLAGVWSWKDRRSEGMLPELEKINWRGRNAFIVFDSDVVTKDSVKRALKELSTVLTLKGANVRVTTLPCDLDGTKNGADDFIVKYGKEALSHLLLISRNSHKNR
;
A
#
# COMPACT_ATOMS: atom_id res chain seq x y z
N MET A 1 -8.32 -32.88 3.77
CA MET A 1 -9.17 -32.01 4.64
C MET A 1 -8.24 -31.22 5.50
N LEU A 2 -7.95 -29.97 5.14
CA LEU A 2 -7.10 -29.06 5.90
C LEU A 2 -7.99 -28.24 6.84
N ASN A 3 -7.62 -28.20 8.08
CA ASN A 3 -8.34 -27.55 9.18
C ASN A 3 -8.24 -26.02 9.05
N PRO A 4 -9.34 -25.22 9.05
CA PRO A 4 -9.30 -23.78 8.79
C PRO A 4 -9.11 -22.92 10.04
N GLN A 5 -8.36 -23.35 11.05
CA GLN A 5 -8.14 -22.56 12.28
C GLN A 5 -6.69 -22.56 12.73
N ASP A 6 -5.84 -21.77 12.06
CA ASP A 6 -4.64 -21.23 12.70
C ASP A 6 -4.22 -19.92 12.02
N HIS A 7 -4.91 -18.84 12.35
CA HIS A 7 -4.54 -17.47 11.99
C HIS A 7 -3.79 -16.79 13.14
N SER A 8 -2.82 -17.48 13.75
CA SER A 8 -1.93 -16.85 14.72
C SER A 8 -0.94 -15.94 13.98
N LEU A 9 -0.91 -14.66 14.39
CA LEU A 9 0.08 -13.68 13.94
C LEU A 9 1.49 -14.20 14.18
N PRO A 10 2.46 -13.87 13.31
CA PRO A 10 3.87 -14.17 13.55
C PRO A 10 4.30 -13.63 14.92
N LYS A 11 4.92 -14.48 15.75
CA LYS A 11 5.50 -14.08 17.04
C LYS A 11 6.54 -12.98 16.79
N GLY A 12 6.25 -11.75 17.19
CA GLY A 12 7.12 -10.58 16.99
C GLY A 12 6.36 -9.24 16.84
N LEU A 13 5.07 -9.27 16.60
CA LEU A 13 4.25 -8.05 16.41
C LEU A 13 3.88 -7.33 17.73
N ASP A 14 4.16 -7.91 18.89
CA ASP A 14 3.69 -7.38 20.18
C ASP A 14 4.49 -6.16 20.69
N SER A 15 5.70 -5.94 20.20
CA SER A 15 6.55 -4.82 20.66
C SER A 15 6.42 -3.53 19.82
N SER A 16 6.05 -3.64 18.55
CA SER A 16 5.87 -2.48 17.65
C SER A 16 4.54 -1.75 17.86
N ALA A 17 3.55 -2.45 18.40
CA ALA A 17 2.22 -1.92 18.73
C ALA A 17 2.23 -0.74 19.74
N LYS A 18 3.28 -0.62 20.55
CA LYS A 18 3.41 0.43 21.57
C LYS A 18 3.80 1.82 21.02
N SER A 19 4.31 1.90 19.80
CA SER A 19 4.82 3.18 19.26
C SER A 19 3.72 4.09 18.68
N ILE A 20 2.58 3.54 18.27
CA ILE A 20 1.48 4.31 17.64
C ILE A 20 0.66 5.07 18.70
N ALA A 21 0.59 4.56 19.93
CA ALA A 21 -0.18 5.17 21.03
C ALA A 21 0.35 6.55 21.48
N ASN A 22 1.57 6.93 21.11
CA ASN A 22 2.24 8.16 21.59
C ASN A 22 2.23 9.33 20.59
N THR A 23 1.51 9.24 19.46
CA THR A 23 1.55 10.29 18.43
C THR A 23 0.60 11.46 18.66
N GLY A 24 -0.08 11.55 19.82
CA GLY A 24 -1.00 12.66 20.14
C GLY A 24 -2.27 12.69 19.28
N PHE A 25 -2.46 11.72 18.40
CA PHE A 25 -3.73 11.52 17.72
C PHE A 25 -4.71 11.00 18.74
N ASN A 26 -5.82 11.73 18.88
CA ASN A 26 -6.94 11.32 19.71
C ASN A 26 -7.40 9.93 19.27
N THR A 27 -6.87 8.90 19.92
CA THR A 27 -7.29 7.52 19.79
C THR A 27 -8.63 7.38 20.52
N ASP A 28 -9.63 8.15 20.05
CA ASP A 28 -11.00 7.90 20.44
C ASP A 28 -11.36 6.51 19.95
N THR A 29 -11.24 5.55 20.85
CA THR A 29 -11.43 4.11 20.65
C THR A 29 -12.88 3.74 20.28
N SER A 30 -13.73 4.73 20.04
CA SER A 30 -15.15 4.55 19.70
C SER A 30 -15.42 4.28 18.21
N TYR A 31 -14.42 4.39 17.33
CA TYR A 31 -14.61 4.16 15.88
C TYR A 31 -14.59 2.68 15.55
N LYS A 32 -15.75 2.05 15.62
CA LYS A 32 -15.94 0.70 15.07
C LYS A 32 -15.91 0.78 13.54
N LEU A 33 -15.10 -0.07 12.91
CA LEU A 33 -15.12 -0.23 11.46
C LEU A 33 -16.51 -0.73 11.02
N GLY A 34 -17.09 -0.12 9.99
CA GLY A 34 -18.34 -0.58 9.40
C GLY A 34 -18.17 -1.94 8.73
N ARG A 35 -19.23 -2.75 8.72
CA ARG A 35 -19.22 -4.14 8.20
C ARG A 35 -18.60 -4.26 6.82
N LYS A 36 -18.89 -3.32 5.91
CA LYS A 36 -18.35 -3.34 4.54
C LYS A 36 -16.84 -3.17 4.51
N LEU A 37 -16.31 -2.21 5.29
CA LEU A 37 -14.87 -2.00 5.38
C LEU A 37 -14.18 -3.20 6.03
N VAL A 38 -14.78 -3.75 7.10
CA VAL A 38 -14.29 -4.99 7.74
C VAL A 38 -14.16 -6.11 6.71
N GLN A 39 -15.19 -6.34 5.90
CA GLN A 39 -15.15 -7.39 4.88
C GLN A 39 -14.07 -7.11 3.83
N GLU A 40 -13.97 -5.86 3.34
CA GLU A 40 -12.93 -5.48 2.36
C GLU A 40 -11.50 -5.67 2.90
N LEU A 41 -11.28 -5.48 4.21
CA LEU A 41 -9.98 -5.71 4.84
C LEU A 41 -9.67 -7.21 4.97
N ILE A 42 -10.66 -7.99 5.44
CA ILE A 42 -10.54 -9.45 5.55
C ILE A 42 -10.27 -10.08 4.19
N ASP A 43 -11.02 -9.69 3.16
CA ASP A 43 -10.84 -10.18 1.79
C ASP A 43 -9.44 -9.88 1.25
N SER A 44 -8.82 -8.79 1.70
CA SER A 44 -7.43 -8.43 1.38
C SER A 44 -6.39 -9.02 2.34
N GLY A 45 -6.76 -9.98 3.20
CA GLY A 45 -5.83 -10.64 4.13
C GLY A 45 -5.37 -9.78 5.30
N ILE A 46 -6.11 -8.73 5.65
CA ILE A 46 -5.80 -7.81 6.75
C ILE A 46 -6.65 -8.17 7.96
N PRO A 47 -6.06 -8.65 9.07
CA PRO A 47 -6.82 -9.02 10.26
C PRO A 47 -7.40 -7.78 10.95
N VAL A 48 -8.67 -7.84 11.32
CA VAL A 48 -9.41 -6.71 11.92
C VAL A 48 -9.65 -6.84 13.42
N HIS A 49 -9.13 -7.88 14.07
CA HIS A 49 -9.32 -8.12 15.51
C HIS A 49 -8.63 -7.06 16.39
N ASN A 50 -7.62 -6.36 15.87
CA ASN A 50 -6.94 -5.27 16.54
C ASN A 50 -7.07 -3.97 15.74
N GLN A 51 -8.30 -3.41 15.71
CA GLN A 51 -8.65 -2.23 14.92
C GLN A 51 -7.85 -0.97 15.27
N ASN A 52 -7.29 -0.90 16.48
CA ASN A 52 -6.51 0.26 16.95
C ASN A 52 -5.20 0.48 16.18
N PHE A 53 -4.73 -0.53 15.44
CA PHE A 53 -3.51 -0.44 14.63
C PHE A 53 -3.78 -0.22 13.15
N LEU A 54 -5.05 -0.10 12.76
CA LEU A 54 -5.41 0.13 11.38
C LEU A 54 -5.51 1.63 11.10
N ASN A 55 -4.93 2.07 9.99
CA ASN A 55 -5.06 3.46 9.53
C ASN A 55 -6.40 3.77 8.87
N TYR A 56 -7.35 2.82 8.90
CA TYR A 56 -8.65 2.92 8.23
C TYR A 56 -9.74 3.33 9.22
N ARG A 57 -10.66 4.18 8.76
CA ARG A 57 -11.89 4.48 9.50
C ARG A 57 -13.04 4.85 8.58
N ASN A 58 -14.27 4.50 8.96
CA ASN A 58 -15.45 5.01 8.29
C ASN A 58 -15.65 6.50 8.61
N VAL A 59 -16.20 7.23 7.66
CA VAL A 59 -16.50 8.66 7.80
C VAL A 59 -17.88 8.98 7.27
N SER A 60 -18.60 9.87 7.99
CA SER A 60 -19.81 10.54 7.50
C SER A 60 -19.44 11.59 6.44
N LYS A 61 -20.46 12.18 5.79
CA LYS A 61 -20.26 13.29 4.85
C LYS A 61 -19.63 14.51 5.52
N GLU A 62 -20.01 14.81 6.74
CA GLU A 62 -19.51 15.93 7.54
C GLU A 62 -18.04 15.69 7.91
N GLN A 63 -17.73 14.51 8.43
CA GLN A 63 -16.36 14.11 8.77
C GLN A 63 -15.45 14.12 7.53
N ALA A 64 -15.90 13.61 6.39
CA ALA A 64 -15.11 13.65 5.16
C ALA A 64 -14.90 15.09 4.67
N PHE A 65 -15.88 15.97 4.84
CA PHE A 65 -15.72 17.38 4.53
C PHE A 65 -14.64 18.05 5.38
N GLU A 66 -14.60 17.76 6.68
CA GLU A 66 -13.56 18.27 7.59
C GLU A 66 -12.15 17.77 7.19
N LEU A 67 -12.04 16.49 6.79
CA LEU A 67 -10.76 15.87 6.50
C LEU A 67 -10.19 16.20 5.12
N ILE A 68 -11.04 16.18 4.09
CA ILE A 68 -10.60 16.30 2.69
C ILE A 68 -11.36 17.38 1.88
N GLY A 69 -12.29 18.08 2.50
CA GLY A 69 -13.07 19.14 1.86
C GLY A 69 -14.19 18.64 0.94
N MET A 70 -14.64 17.39 1.08
CA MET A 70 -15.67 16.79 0.22
C MET A 70 -16.77 16.12 1.04
N LYS A 71 -18.04 16.42 0.77
CA LYS A 71 -19.23 15.86 1.45
C LYS A 71 -19.60 14.49 0.87
N LEU A 72 -18.77 13.48 1.14
CA LEU A 72 -18.94 12.11 0.64
C LEU A 72 -18.74 11.13 1.81
N SER A 73 -19.71 10.26 2.11
CA SER A 73 -19.50 9.19 3.08
C SER A 73 -18.67 8.07 2.48
N GLY A 74 -18.01 7.29 3.34
CA GLY A 74 -17.17 6.18 2.92
C GLY A 74 -16.19 5.77 4.00
N TRP A 75 -14.98 5.45 3.59
CA TRP A 75 -13.88 5.24 4.52
C TRP A 75 -12.62 5.96 4.07
N VAL A 76 -11.83 6.39 5.03
CA VAL A 76 -10.54 7.02 4.79
C VAL A 76 -9.41 6.14 5.29
N VAL A 77 -8.25 6.29 4.66
CA VAL A 77 -6.98 5.77 5.15
C VAL A 77 -6.03 6.92 5.45
N LEU A 78 -5.44 6.91 6.64
CA LEU A 78 -4.43 7.87 7.07
C LEU A 78 -3.07 7.45 6.51
N TYR A 79 -2.35 8.39 5.91
CA TYR A 79 -1.00 8.15 5.44
C TYR A 79 0.03 8.57 6.48
N MET A 80 0.93 7.67 6.78
CA MET A 80 2.06 7.86 7.69
C MET A 80 3.36 7.95 6.90
N ASP A 81 4.34 8.67 7.43
CA ASP A 81 5.72 8.58 6.95
C ASP A 81 6.38 7.27 7.41
N ILE A 82 7.60 7.03 6.96
CA ILE A 82 8.36 5.82 7.29
C ILE A 82 8.64 5.66 8.80
N ASN A 83 8.53 6.74 9.58
CA ASN A 83 8.74 6.75 11.02
C ASN A 83 7.41 6.65 11.80
N GLY A 84 6.30 6.37 11.11
CA GLY A 84 4.97 6.26 11.70
C GLY A 84 4.35 7.58 12.13
N LYS A 85 4.82 8.73 11.59
CA LYS A 85 4.20 10.04 11.79
C LYS A 85 3.24 10.35 10.66
N PRO A 86 2.06 10.93 10.92
CA PRO A 86 1.15 11.35 9.86
C PRO A 86 1.81 12.30 8.88
N PHE A 87 1.66 12.06 7.59
CA PHE A 87 1.92 13.09 6.60
C PHE A 87 0.97 14.24 6.79
N LEU A 88 1.48 15.45 6.66
CA LEU A 88 0.67 16.65 6.77
C LEU A 88 0.53 17.35 5.41
N HIS A 89 -0.64 17.97 5.20
CA HIS A 89 -0.93 18.90 4.14
C HIS A 89 -1.65 20.11 4.75
N ASP A 90 -1.07 21.29 4.63
CA ASP A 90 -1.56 22.53 5.29
C ASP A 90 -1.80 22.33 6.80
N GLY A 91 -0.87 21.68 7.48
CA GLY A 91 -0.94 21.40 8.92
C GLY A 91 -1.97 20.34 9.34
N GLN A 92 -2.70 19.74 8.38
CA GLN A 92 -3.69 18.69 8.62
C GLN A 92 -3.20 17.34 8.15
N PRO A 93 -3.57 16.24 8.82
CA PRO A 93 -3.21 14.89 8.39
C PRO A 93 -3.68 14.59 6.97
N PHE A 94 -2.83 13.88 6.22
CA PHE A 94 -3.15 13.47 4.85
C PHE A 94 -3.98 12.19 4.85
N TYR A 95 -5.17 12.29 4.30
CA TYR A 95 -6.10 11.17 4.12
C TYR A 95 -6.39 10.91 2.67
N ARG A 96 -6.69 9.65 2.38
CA ARG A 96 -7.30 9.22 1.14
C ARG A 96 -8.68 8.64 1.42
N LEU A 97 -9.71 9.13 0.73
CA LEU A 97 -11.09 8.68 0.88
C LEU A 97 -11.45 7.71 -0.24
N LYS A 98 -12.04 6.58 0.11
CA LYS A 98 -12.84 5.76 -0.81
C LYS A 98 -14.32 6.04 -0.53
N PRO A 99 -15.03 6.71 -1.43
CA PRO A 99 -16.46 6.99 -1.26
C PRO A 99 -17.29 5.71 -1.28
N ASP A 100 -18.44 5.74 -0.62
CA ASP A 100 -19.44 4.68 -0.79
C ASP A 100 -19.95 4.64 -2.23
N ALA A 101 -20.38 3.45 -2.67
CA ALA A 101 -20.85 3.25 -4.03
C ALA A 101 -22.03 4.20 -4.37
N GLY A 102 -22.06 4.68 -5.61
CA GLY A 102 -23.13 5.54 -6.14
C GLY A 102 -23.02 7.02 -5.80
N GLN A 103 -22.02 7.46 -5.03
CA GLN A 103 -21.82 8.87 -4.71
C GLN A 103 -21.07 9.65 -5.79
N LEU A 104 -20.25 8.96 -6.56
CA LEU A 104 -19.60 9.51 -7.75
C LEU A 104 -20.19 8.85 -8.98
N THR A 105 -20.58 9.67 -9.93
CA THR A 105 -21.19 9.24 -11.21
C THR A 105 -20.21 9.51 -12.35
N GLY A 106 -20.26 8.65 -13.39
CA GLY A 106 -19.38 8.74 -14.57
C GLY A 106 -18.45 7.56 -14.69
N HIS A 107 -18.19 7.15 -15.93
CA HIS A 107 -17.34 5.99 -16.24
C HIS A 107 -15.90 6.14 -15.71
N ASP A 108 -15.39 7.37 -15.67
CA ASP A 108 -14.03 7.72 -15.24
C ASP A 108 -13.98 8.28 -13.81
N ALA A 109 -15.03 8.08 -13.00
CA ALA A 109 -15.04 8.55 -11.62
C ALA A 109 -13.89 7.93 -10.82
N PRO A 110 -13.08 8.75 -10.11
CA PRO A 110 -11.94 8.22 -9.38
C PRO A 110 -12.40 7.34 -8.21
N LYS A 111 -11.81 6.17 -8.09
CA LYS A 111 -12.11 5.23 -6.98
C LYS A 111 -11.71 5.80 -5.62
N TYR A 112 -10.70 6.66 -5.58
CA TYR A 112 -10.18 7.29 -4.37
C TYR A 112 -9.95 8.78 -4.58
N LEU A 113 -10.13 9.55 -3.51
CA LEU A 113 -10.01 11.00 -3.49
C LEU A 113 -9.06 11.45 -2.38
N THR A 114 -8.41 12.58 -2.60
CA THR A 114 -7.60 13.29 -1.59
C THR A 114 -8.01 14.75 -1.54
N LYS A 115 -7.61 15.46 -0.48
CA LYS A 115 -7.80 16.92 -0.43
C LYS A 115 -7.17 17.58 -1.67
N LYS A 116 -7.87 18.55 -2.24
CA LYS A 116 -7.39 19.29 -3.42
C LYS A 116 -6.02 19.92 -3.12
N GLY A 117 -5.08 19.73 -4.03
CA GLY A 117 -3.72 20.29 -3.89
C GLY A 117 -2.76 19.48 -3.02
N ALA A 118 -3.22 18.43 -2.32
CA ALA A 118 -2.39 17.64 -1.41
C ALA A 118 -1.23 16.89 -2.10
N GLY A 119 -1.32 16.66 -3.41
CA GLY A 119 -0.32 15.92 -4.17
C GLY A 119 -0.34 14.42 -3.87
N ASN A 120 0.71 13.73 -4.29
CA ASN A 120 0.91 12.32 -4.01
C ASN A 120 1.77 12.14 -2.74
N ARG A 121 1.59 10.99 -2.07
CA ARG A 121 2.46 10.51 -1.00
C ARG A 121 2.66 9.01 -1.19
N PRO A 122 3.83 8.46 -0.85
CA PRO A 122 3.96 7.02 -0.71
C PRO A 122 3.17 6.57 0.52
N TYR A 123 2.66 5.36 0.48
CA TYR A 123 2.00 4.75 1.62
C TYR A 123 2.97 3.79 2.32
N PHE A 124 3.16 4.02 3.62
CA PHE A 124 3.86 3.09 4.50
C PHE A 124 2.84 2.45 5.42
N SER A 125 2.84 1.14 5.46
CA SER A 125 1.95 0.36 6.32
C SER A 125 2.21 0.67 7.81
N PRO A 126 1.19 0.77 8.66
CA PRO A 126 1.37 0.89 10.10
C PRO A 126 2.07 -0.33 10.72
N PHE A 127 2.12 -1.45 10.00
CA PHE A 127 2.84 -2.66 10.39
C PHE A 127 4.31 -2.67 9.97
N LEU A 128 4.75 -1.64 9.24
CA LEU A 128 6.12 -1.51 8.78
C LEU A 128 6.97 -0.83 9.84
N GLU A 129 7.99 -1.51 10.35
CA GLU A 129 9.00 -0.87 11.17
C GLU A 129 9.97 -0.07 10.29
N ALA A 130 10.30 1.17 10.68
CA ALA A 130 11.19 2.05 9.91
C ALA A 130 12.54 1.39 9.56
N LYS A 131 13.09 0.60 10.49
CA LYS A 131 14.32 -0.17 10.27
C LYS A 131 14.19 -1.15 9.11
N HIS A 132 12.99 -1.71 8.86
CA HIS A 132 12.80 -2.65 7.76
C HIS A 132 13.02 -2.01 6.39
N ILE A 133 12.71 -0.72 6.22
CA ILE A 133 13.02 -0.04 4.95
C ILE A 133 14.47 0.48 4.93
N SER A 134 15.06 0.84 6.06
CA SER A 134 16.44 1.35 6.10
C SER A 134 17.51 0.25 5.97
N GLU A 135 17.23 -0.94 6.48
CA GLU A 135 18.24 -2.01 6.65
C GLU A 135 18.06 -3.19 5.69
N VAL A 136 16.84 -3.44 5.22
CA VAL A 136 16.58 -4.60 4.34
C VAL A 136 17.12 -4.40 2.94
N ARG A 137 17.55 -5.51 2.36
CA ARG A 137 18.03 -5.55 0.98
C ARG A 137 16.87 -5.55 -0.03
N ASP A 138 15.78 -6.19 0.30
CA ASP A 138 14.64 -6.43 -0.60
C ASP A 138 13.47 -5.56 -0.19
N VAL A 139 12.98 -4.71 -1.11
CA VAL A 139 11.83 -3.84 -0.90
C VAL A 139 10.84 -4.06 -2.03
N ILE A 140 9.57 -4.27 -1.70
CA ILE A 140 8.49 -4.33 -2.68
C ILE A 140 7.91 -2.93 -2.88
N ILE A 141 7.58 -2.59 -4.12
CA ILE A 141 6.78 -1.43 -4.50
C ILE A 141 5.51 -1.95 -5.16
N THR A 142 4.35 -1.60 -4.62
CA THR A 142 3.05 -2.05 -5.13
C THR A 142 2.06 -0.89 -5.25
N GLU A 143 0.91 -1.12 -5.90
CA GLU A 143 -0.17 -0.15 -6.00
C GLU A 143 -1.28 -0.48 -5.01
N GLY A 144 -1.65 0.49 -4.17
CA GLY A 144 -2.77 0.43 -3.25
C GLY A 144 -2.38 0.11 -1.80
N GLU A 145 -3.16 0.69 -0.87
CA GLU A 145 -2.91 0.66 0.56
C GLU A 145 -3.11 -0.75 1.13
N LYS A 146 -4.24 -1.40 0.81
CA LYS A 146 -4.56 -2.73 1.33
C LYS A 146 -3.54 -3.78 0.89
N LYS A 147 -3.07 -3.72 -0.36
CA LYS A 147 -2.00 -4.60 -0.84
C LYS A 147 -0.71 -4.39 -0.05
N THR A 148 -0.37 -3.13 0.20
CA THR A 148 0.81 -2.78 1.01
C THR A 148 0.72 -3.34 2.41
N ASP A 149 -0.45 -3.20 3.05
CA ASP A 149 -0.67 -3.73 4.40
C ASP A 149 -0.61 -5.26 4.43
N CYS A 150 -1.28 -5.92 3.48
CA CYS A 150 -1.24 -7.38 3.35
C CYS A 150 0.19 -7.90 3.17
N LEU A 151 0.94 -7.35 2.22
CA LEU A 151 2.33 -7.74 1.97
C LEU A 151 3.21 -7.53 3.21
N THR A 152 3.06 -6.38 3.87
CA THR A 152 3.84 -6.05 5.08
C THR A 152 3.53 -7.01 6.23
N LEU A 153 2.26 -7.34 6.45
CA LEU A 153 1.83 -8.32 7.45
C LEU A 153 2.40 -9.71 7.20
N HIS A 154 2.62 -10.07 5.93
CA HIS A 154 3.25 -11.33 5.56
C HIS A 154 4.79 -11.28 5.56
N GLY A 155 5.39 -10.20 6.07
CA GLY A 155 6.84 -10.06 6.27
C GLY A 155 7.59 -9.53 5.05
N PHE A 156 6.90 -8.95 4.06
CA PHE A 156 7.53 -8.29 2.92
C PHE A 156 7.58 -6.78 3.15
N PRO A 157 8.76 -6.18 3.37
CA PRO A 157 8.90 -4.72 3.46
C PRO A 157 8.38 -4.05 2.19
N THR A 158 7.27 -3.31 2.30
CA THR A 158 6.52 -2.84 1.13
C THR A 158 6.24 -1.34 1.21
N ILE A 159 6.36 -0.67 0.08
CA ILE A 159 5.99 0.72 -0.15
C ILE A 159 4.81 0.74 -1.10
N GLY A 160 3.72 1.37 -0.70
CA GLY A 160 2.51 1.54 -1.48
C GLY A 160 2.52 2.82 -2.33
N LEU A 161 1.97 2.73 -3.51
CA LEU A 161 1.69 3.87 -4.38
C LEU A 161 0.17 4.01 -4.54
N ALA A 162 -0.34 5.24 -4.53
CA ALA A 162 -1.76 5.53 -4.75
C ALA A 162 -2.26 5.18 -6.16
N GLY A 163 -1.34 4.97 -7.09
CA GLY A 163 -1.52 4.59 -8.48
C GLY A 163 -0.17 4.49 -9.15
N VAL A 164 -0.09 3.85 -10.31
CA VAL A 164 1.18 3.52 -11.01
C VAL A 164 2.07 4.72 -11.33
N TRP A 165 1.51 5.92 -11.41
CA TRP A 165 2.22 7.18 -11.61
C TRP A 165 2.44 7.98 -10.32
N SER A 166 1.90 7.53 -9.18
CA SER A 166 1.91 8.30 -7.94
C SER A 166 3.25 8.30 -7.20
N TRP A 167 4.29 7.73 -7.79
CA TRP A 167 5.66 7.85 -7.35
C TRP A 167 6.32 9.18 -7.76
N LYS A 168 5.71 9.90 -8.73
CA LYS A 168 6.18 11.22 -9.20
C LYS A 168 5.66 12.35 -8.32
N ASP A 169 6.53 13.27 -8.03
CA ASP A 169 6.13 14.58 -7.53
C ASP A 169 5.76 15.48 -8.72
N ARG A 170 4.51 15.93 -8.74
CA ARG A 170 4.01 16.80 -9.81
C ARG A 170 4.69 18.17 -9.85
N ARG A 171 5.35 18.59 -8.78
CA ARG A 171 6.00 19.91 -8.67
C ARG A 171 7.40 19.91 -9.23
N SER A 172 8.16 18.83 -9.00
CA SER A 172 9.55 18.70 -9.39
C SER A 172 9.77 17.80 -10.62
N GLU A 173 8.69 17.15 -11.11
CA GLU A 173 8.74 16.10 -12.15
C GLU A 173 9.63 14.89 -11.79
N GLY A 174 10.22 14.90 -10.60
CA GLY A 174 11.06 13.86 -10.06
C GLY A 174 10.30 12.81 -9.25
N MET A 175 11.06 12.03 -8.48
CA MET A 175 10.50 11.10 -7.52
C MET A 175 9.97 11.86 -6.29
N LEU A 176 8.96 11.32 -5.60
CA LEU A 176 8.49 11.87 -4.33
C LEU A 176 9.63 12.04 -3.34
N PRO A 177 9.69 13.16 -2.59
CA PRO A 177 10.80 13.44 -1.66
C PRO A 177 11.02 12.33 -0.63
N GLU A 178 9.97 11.63 -0.21
CA GLU A 178 10.05 10.53 0.74
C GLU A 178 10.75 9.30 0.14
N LEU A 179 10.52 9.04 -1.15
CA LEU A 179 11.20 7.97 -1.89
C LEU A 179 12.64 8.35 -2.23
N GLU A 180 12.90 9.65 -2.46
CA GLU A 180 14.25 10.18 -2.66
C GLU A 180 15.18 9.96 -1.46
N LYS A 181 14.63 10.03 -0.24
CA LYS A 181 15.37 9.83 1.03
C LYS A 181 15.78 8.39 1.26
N ILE A 182 15.18 7.43 0.56
CA ILE A 182 15.53 6.02 0.70
C ILE A 182 16.87 5.77 -0.02
N ASN A 183 17.81 5.17 0.69
CA ASN A 183 19.05 4.72 0.05
C ASN A 183 18.78 3.48 -0.80
N TRP A 184 18.64 3.65 -2.10
CA TRP A 184 18.35 2.58 -3.07
C TRP A 184 19.60 1.79 -3.49
N ARG A 185 20.79 2.29 -3.22
CA ARG A 185 22.05 1.70 -3.72
C ARG A 185 22.25 0.27 -3.23
N GLY A 186 22.37 -0.67 -4.18
CA GLY A 186 22.59 -2.09 -3.90
C GLY A 186 21.37 -2.86 -3.42
N ARG A 187 20.19 -2.22 -3.30
CA ARG A 187 18.96 -2.89 -2.91
C ARG A 187 18.25 -3.53 -4.10
N ASN A 188 17.51 -4.56 -3.83
CA ASN A 188 16.57 -5.11 -4.78
C ASN A 188 15.21 -4.41 -4.62
N ALA A 189 14.79 -3.68 -5.64
CA ALA A 189 13.48 -3.06 -5.71
C ALA A 189 12.57 -3.94 -6.57
N PHE A 190 11.65 -4.67 -5.94
CA PHE A 190 10.67 -5.50 -6.64
C PHE A 190 9.42 -4.67 -6.93
N ILE A 191 9.12 -4.42 -8.19
CA ILE A 191 7.87 -3.76 -8.56
C ILE A 191 6.84 -4.85 -8.84
N VAL A 192 5.83 -4.94 -7.96
CA VAL A 192 4.76 -5.94 -8.00
C VAL A 192 3.44 -5.21 -8.16
N PHE A 193 2.98 -5.06 -9.40
CA PHE A 193 1.67 -4.50 -9.73
C PHE A 193 0.69 -5.61 -10.07
N ASP A 194 -0.59 -5.25 -10.26
CA ASP A 194 -1.64 -6.20 -10.62
C ASP A 194 -1.31 -6.93 -11.93
N SER A 195 -1.85 -8.12 -12.09
CA SER A 195 -1.54 -8.98 -13.26
C SER A 195 -1.91 -8.35 -14.62
N ASP A 196 -2.73 -7.29 -14.65
CA ASP A 196 -3.09 -6.57 -15.89
C ASP A 196 -2.06 -5.49 -16.32
N VAL A 197 -0.95 -5.36 -15.62
CA VAL A 197 0.17 -4.48 -15.97
C VAL A 197 0.61 -4.66 -17.41
N VAL A 198 0.61 -5.90 -17.89
CA VAL A 198 1.11 -6.26 -19.23
C VAL A 198 0.16 -5.84 -20.37
N THR A 199 -1.08 -5.44 -20.07
CA THR A 199 -2.10 -5.15 -21.09
C THR A 199 -2.28 -3.66 -21.38
N LYS A 200 -1.89 -2.77 -20.45
CA LYS A 200 -2.12 -1.31 -20.55
C LYS A 200 -0.83 -0.56 -20.83
N ASP A 201 -0.73 0.09 -21.98
CA ASP A 201 0.47 0.83 -22.38
C ASP A 201 0.85 1.97 -21.43
N SER A 202 -0.14 2.65 -20.82
CA SER A 202 0.11 3.67 -19.80
C SER A 202 0.80 3.10 -18.57
N VAL A 203 0.42 1.88 -18.16
CA VAL A 203 1.02 1.19 -17.00
C VAL A 203 2.42 0.69 -17.34
N LYS A 204 2.63 0.14 -18.56
CA LYS A 204 3.97 -0.24 -19.04
C LYS A 204 4.93 0.95 -19.04
N ARG A 205 4.47 2.12 -19.48
CA ARG A 205 5.27 3.36 -19.44
C ARG A 205 5.60 3.77 -18.01
N ALA A 206 4.62 3.78 -17.11
CA ALA A 206 4.84 4.11 -15.70
C ALA A 206 5.88 3.18 -15.06
N LEU A 207 5.76 1.88 -15.34
CA LEU A 207 6.67 0.85 -14.87
C LEU A 207 8.09 1.06 -15.40
N LYS A 208 8.23 1.32 -16.70
CA LYS A 208 9.53 1.59 -17.35
C LYS A 208 10.21 2.81 -16.73
N GLU A 209 9.48 3.91 -16.55
CA GLU A 209 10.02 5.14 -15.99
C GLU A 209 10.42 4.95 -14.52
N LEU A 210 9.57 4.33 -13.69
CA LEU A 210 9.91 4.02 -12.30
C LEU A 210 11.16 3.13 -12.22
N SER A 211 11.22 2.09 -13.06
CA SER A 211 12.38 1.18 -13.13
C SER A 211 13.65 1.93 -13.50
N THR A 212 13.59 2.84 -14.47
CA THR A 212 14.73 3.66 -14.90
C THR A 212 15.23 4.55 -13.75
N VAL A 213 14.32 5.26 -13.08
CA VAL A 213 14.68 6.16 -11.98
C VAL A 213 15.31 5.40 -10.82
N LEU A 214 14.72 4.27 -10.40
CA LEU A 214 15.28 3.44 -9.34
C LEU A 214 16.66 2.86 -9.71
N THR A 215 16.85 2.45 -10.96
CA THR A 215 18.14 1.96 -11.46
C THR A 215 19.21 3.06 -11.43
N LEU A 216 18.86 4.29 -11.84
CA LEU A 216 19.77 5.44 -11.76
C LEU A 216 20.15 5.78 -10.31
N LYS A 217 19.29 5.46 -9.33
CA LYS A 217 19.59 5.56 -7.90
C LYS A 217 20.38 4.38 -7.34
N GLY A 218 20.76 3.43 -8.19
CA GLY A 218 21.59 2.28 -7.83
C GLY A 218 20.83 1.08 -7.30
N ALA A 219 19.52 1.02 -7.47
CA ALA A 219 18.74 -0.17 -7.13
C ALA A 219 18.88 -1.27 -8.20
N ASN A 220 18.84 -2.52 -7.75
CA ASN A 220 18.64 -3.68 -8.61
C ASN A 220 17.14 -3.86 -8.83
N VAL A 221 16.59 -3.25 -9.87
CA VAL A 221 15.14 -3.29 -10.11
C VAL A 221 14.71 -4.63 -10.69
N ARG A 222 13.61 -5.15 -10.19
CA ARG A 222 12.97 -6.39 -10.62
C ARG A 222 11.48 -6.16 -10.81
N VAL A 223 10.98 -6.42 -12.00
CA VAL A 223 9.55 -6.42 -12.26
C VAL A 223 9.05 -7.85 -12.06
N THR A 224 8.11 -8.01 -11.15
CA THR A 224 7.49 -9.31 -10.86
C THR A 224 6.05 -9.26 -11.33
N THR A 225 5.73 -10.06 -12.34
CA THR A 225 4.37 -10.18 -12.86
C THR A 225 3.64 -11.28 -12.10
N LEU A 226 2.49 -10.93 -11.54
CA LEU A 226 1.59 -11.90 -10.92
C LEU A 226 0.85 -12.67 -12.01
N PRO A 227 0.69 -14.00 -11.88
CA PRO A 227 -0.16 -14.76 -12.80
C PRO A 227 -1.62 -14.37 -12.61
N CYS A 228 -2.39 -14.36 -13.69
CA CYS A 228 -3.84 -14.38 -13.63
C CYS A 228 -4.31 -15.76 -13.12
N ASP A 229 -5.53 -15.80 -12.60
CA ASP A 229 -6.17 -17.08 -12.29
C ASP A 229 -6.47 -17.91 -13.55
N LEU A 230 -6.79 -19.19 -13.37
CA LEU A 230 -7.08 -20.10 -14.48
C LEU A 230 -8.27 -19.65 -15.33
N ASP A 231 -9.21 -18.93 -14.74
CA ASP A 231 -10.37 -18.33 -15.42
C ASP A 231 -10.07 -16.96 -16.07
N GLY A 232 -8.81 -16.50 -16.00
CA GLY A 232 -8.39 -15.19 -16.48
C GLY A 232 -8.66 -14.03 -15.53
N THR A 233 -9.20 -14.30 -14.33
CA THR A 233 -9.41 -13.27 -13.31
C THR A 233 -8.07 -12.68 -12.87
N LYS A 234 -8.05 -11.37 -12.69
CA LYS A 234 -6.85 -10.64 -12.26
C LYS A 234 -6.55 -10.90 -10.80
N ASN A 235 -5.27 -11.02 -10.51
CA ASN A 235 -4.75 -11.04 -9.15
C ASN A 235 -4.06 -9.72 -8.81
N GLY A 236 -4.46 -9.13 -7.69
CA GLY A 236 -3.64 -8.19 -6.94
C GLY A 236 -2.65 -8.94 -6.05
N ALA A 237 -1.70 -8.24 -5.46
CA ALA A 237 -0.72 -8.88 -4.59
C ALA A 237 -1.34 -9.43 -3.30
N ASP A 238 -2.38 -8.76 -2.79
CA ASP A 238 -3.19 -9.22 -1.66
C ASP A 238 -4.00 -10.47 -2.02
N ASP A 239 -4.74 -10.44 -3.14
CA ASP A 239 -5.49 -11.61 -3.64
C ASP A 239 -4.58 -12.83 -3.82
N PHE A 240 -3.40 -12.60 -4.40
CA PHE A 240 -2.42 -13.66 -4.65
C PHE A 240 -1.91 -14.30 -3.35
N ILE A 241 -1.59 -13.50 -2.32
CA ILE A 241 -1.15 -14.02 -1.02
C ILE A 241 -2.28 -14.75 -0.31
N VAL A 242 -3.48 -14.19 -0.29
CA VAL A 242 -4.65 -14.82 0.36
C VAL A 242 -4.94 -16.17 -0.26
N LYS A 243 -4.78 -16.30 -1.59
CA LYS A 243 -5.12 -17.52 -2.33
C LYS A 243 -4.01 -18.57 -2.34
N TYR A 244 -2.76 -18.15 -2.51
CA TYR A 244 -1.63 -19.04 -2.77
C TYR A 244 -0.58 -19.06 -1.66
N GLY A 245 -0.71 -18.19 -0.67
CA GLY A 245 0.23 -18.06 0.45
C GLY A 245 1.47 -17.23 0.14
N LYS A 246 2.16 -16.84 1.20
CA LYS A 246 3.38 -16.01 1.10
C LYS A 246 4.56 -16.73 0.43
N GLU A 247 4.61 -18.06 0.55
CA GLU A 247 5.66 -18.89 -0.05
C GLU A 247 5.61 -18.83 -1.58
N ALA A 248 4.40 -18.81 -2.16
CA ALA A 248 4.21 -18.65 -3.60
C ALA A 248 4.73 -17.30 -4.09
N LEU A 249 4.46 -16.21 -3.37
CA LEU A 249 5.01 -14.90 -3.72
C LEU A 249 6.53 -14.86 -3.55
N SER A 250 7.07 -15.42 -2.47
CA SER A 250 8.53 -15.53 -2.26
C SER A 250 9.22 -16.23 -3.42
N HIS A 251 8.61 -17.29 -3.95
CA HIS A 251 9.14 -18.02 -5.11
C HIS A 251 9.12 -17.16 -6.39
N LEU A 252 8.05 -16.40 -6.65
CA LEU A 252 8.00 -15.47 -7.79
C LEU A 252 9.07 -14.37 -7.70
N LEU A 253 9.29 -13.81 -6.51
CA LEU A 253 10.35 -12.82 -6.28
C LEU A 253 11.73 -13.43 -6.53
N LEU A 254 11.96 -14.67 -6.11
CA LEU A 254 13.23 -15.38 -6.35
C LEU A 254 13.48 -15.62 -7.84
N ILE A 255 12.46 -16.06 -8.59
CA ILE A 255 12.54 -16.22 -10.06
C ILE A 255 12.91 -14.89 -10.71
N SER A 256 12.23 -13.80 -10.34
CA SER A 256 12.48 -12.46 -10.87
C SER A 256 13.92 -11.97 -10.58
N ARG A 257 14.49 -12.39 -9.43
CA ARG A 257 15.89 -12.09 -9.07
C ARG A 257 16.88 -12.80 -9.98
N ASN A 258 16.61 -14.04 -10.35
CA ASN A 258 17.53 -14.89 -11.12
C ASN A 258 17.48 -14.62 -12.62
N SER A 259 16.35 -14.17 -13.17
CA SER A 259 16.15 -13.90 -14.61
C SER A 259 17.08 -12.81 -15.18
N HIS A 260 17.75 -12.01 -14.36
CA HIS A 260 18.69 -10.96 -14.79
C HIS A 260 20.17 -11.35 -14.71
N LYS A 261 20.50 -12.53 -14.13
CA LYS A 261 21.90 -13.00 -14.11
C LYS A 261 22.34 -13.62 -15.44
N ASN A 262 21.39 -13.90 -16.33
CA ASN A 262 21.60 -14.57 -17.62
C ASN A 262 21.45 -13.66 -18.84
N ARG A 263 21.53 -12.33 -18.66
CA ARG A 263 21.57 -11.36 -19.76
C ARG A 263 22.81 -10.50 -19.73
#